data_7e3bb4746728c343134ed08e74866743
#
_entry.id   7e3bb4746728c343134ed08e74866743
#
_cell.length_a   1.000
_cell.length_b   1.000
_cell.length_c   1.000
_cell.angle_alpha   90.00
_cell.angle_beta   90.00
_cell.angle_gamma   90.00
#
_symmetry.space_group_name_H-M   'P 1'
#
loop_
_entity.id
_entity.type
_entity.pdbx_description
1 polymer ?
#
loop_
_entity_poly.entity_id
_entity_poly.type
_entity_poly.pdbx_seq_one_letter_code
_entity_poly.pdbx_strand_id
1 'polypeptide(L)'
;MGNVSTEWLAAISTGRDYSIDEKKKGCAVPVTPWLHPPVGKRLRDLITKLGTVRELERQEILYPQGKKVSDIVLVQQGVTARNFGNAVSGPKAAAISTPGHFACGNLNFLTRRPSLGTYFALTKAQVVICPKDLLLPVLSTDPELFAYTIRLLESSSLSDRVVFAQMSFARGP
;
A
#
# COMPACT_ATOMS: atom_id res chain seq x y z
N MET A 1 -17.61 25.73 9.18
CA MET A 1 -16.42 24.87 8.99
C MET A 1 -16.21 24.10 10.29
N GLY A 2 -16.58 22.82 10.31
CA GLY A 2 -16.53 22.02 11.54
C GLY A 2 -15.09 21.71 11.91
N ASN A 3 -14.75 21.96 13.16
CA ASN A 3 -13.51 21.54 13.80
C ASN A 3 -13.43 20.00 13.73
N VAL A 4 -12.61 19.49 12.83
CA VAL A 4 -12.19 18.07 12.89
C VAL A 4 -11.38 17.97 14.17
N SER A 5 -11.92 17.28 15.18
CA SER A 5 -11.31 17.23 16.50
C SER A 5 -9.89 16.70 16.42
N THR A 6 -8.96 17.39 17.05
CA THR A 6 -7.57 16.94 17.25
C THR A 6 -7.49 15.55 17.86
N GLU A 7 -8.53 15.09 18.56
CA GLU A 7 -8.68 13.75 19.13
C GLU A 7 -8.74 12.66 18.05
N TRP A 8 -9.39 12.92 16.89
CA TRP A 8 -9.44 11.96 15.78
C TRP A 8 -8.06 11.77 15.13
N LEU A 9 -7.31 12.87 14.97
CA LEU A 9 -5.94 12.82 14.46
C LEU A 9 -4.98 12.17 15.47
N ALA A 10 -5.17 12.41 16.77
CA ALA A 10 -4.41 11.79 17.84
C ALA A 10 -4.70 10.27 17.94
N ALA A 11 -5.95 9.85 17.79
CA ALA A 11 -6.33 8.43 17.78
C ALA A 11 -5.71 7.65 16.61
N ILE A 12 -5.50 8.31 15.46
CA ILE A 12 -4.82 7.73 14.30
C ILE A 12 -3.30 7.70 14.49
N SER A 13 -2.71 8.69 15.18
CA SER A 13 -1.26 8.80 15.37
C SER A 13 -0.72 7.97 16.54
N THR A 14 -1.53 7.66 17.52
CA THR A 14 -1.19 6.72 18.59
C THR A 14 -1.47 5.30 18.10
N GLY A 15 -0.54 4.77 17.31
CA GLY A 15 -0.57 3.36 16.91
C GLY A 15 -0.66 2.46 18.14
N ARG A 16 -1.86 2.21 18.64
CA ARG A 16 -2.09 1.11 19.57
C ARG A 16 -1.76 -0.15 18.78
N ASP A 17 -0.91 -0.94 19.36
CA ASP A 17 -0.39 -2.19 18.86
C ASP A 17 -1.55 -3.17 18.55
N TYR A 18 -2.15 -3.01 17.36
CA TYR A 18 -3.10 -3.97 16.84
C TYR A 18 -2.27 -5.02 16.09
N SER A 19 -1.79 -6.01 16.82
CA SER A 19 -1.24 -7.19 16.17
C SER A 19 -2.31 -7.74 15.23
N ILE A 20 -2.01 -7.79 13.93
CA ILE A 20 -2.90 -8.37 12.93
C ILE A 20 -2.86 -9.87 13.16
N ASP A 21 -3.72 -10.34 14.03
CA ASP A 21 -4.00 -11.76 14.13
C ASP A 21 -4.91 -12.11 12.95
N GLU A 22 -4.34 -12.74 11.93
CA GLU A 22 -5.05 -13.20 10.74
C GLU A 22 -6.27 -14.07 11.09
N LYS A 23 -6.30 -14.63 12.31
CA LYS A 23 -7.35 -15.52 12.82
C LYS A 23 -8.47 -14.78 13.55
N LYS A 24 -8.29 -13.54 13.97
CA LYS A 24 -9.33 -12.77 14.67
C LYS A 24 -10.30 -12.14 13.68
N LYS A 25 -11.50 -12.71 13.59
CA LYS A 25 -12.63 -12.08 12.88
C LYS A 25 -12.91 -10.70 13.50
N GLY A 26 -12.90 -9.66 12.67
CA GLY A 26 -13.31 -8.32 13.08
C GLY A 26 -12.19 -7.37 13.57
N CYS A 27 -10.92 -7.78 13.57
CA CYS A 27 -9.83 -6.85 13.87
C CYS A 27 -9.66 -5.80 12.77
N ALA A 28 -9.72 -4.54 13.14
CA ALA A 28 -9.33 -3.45 12.27
C ALA A 28 -7.83 -3.53 11.98
N VAL A 29 -7.45 -3.37 10.73
CA VAL A 29 -6.04 -3.23 10.33
C VAL A 29 -5.59 -1.82 10.70
N PRO A 30 -4.43 -1.64 11.37
CA PRO A 30 -3.96 -0.32 11.77
C PRO A 30 -3.79 0.60 10.55
N VAL A 31 -4.18 1.86 10.72
CA VAL A 31 -3.95 2.91 9.72
C VAL A 31 -2.80 3.77 10.18
N THR A 32 -1.67 3.68 9.48
CA THR A 32 -0.49 4.51 9.74
C THR A 32 -0.28 5.43 8.55
N PRO A 33 -0.23 6.76 8.75
CA PRO A 33 0.10 7.68 7.67
C PRO A 33 1.44 7.31 7.03
N TRP A 34 1.55 7.46 5.71
CA TRP A 34 2.75 7.20 4.89
C TRP A 34 3.17 5.74 4.78
N LEU A 35 2.71 4.86 5.66
CA LEU A 35 3.06 3.45 5.65
C LEU A 35 1.80 2.60 5.50
N HIS A 36 1.73 1.81 4.45
CA HIS A 36 0.66 0.83 4.30
C HIS A 36 0.82 -0.28 5.35
N PRO A 37 -0.28 -0.96 5.72
CA PRO A 37 -0.18 -2.07 6.66
C PRO A 37 0.64 -3.23 6.09
N PRO A 38 1.38 -3.98 6.93
CA PRO A 38 2.14 -5.13 6.49
C PRO A 38 1.21 -6.25 6.00
N VAL A 39 1.68 -6.98 5.02
CA VAL A 39 0.97 -8.13 4.44
C VAL A 39 1.18 -9.35 5.33
N GLY A 40 0.11 -10.01 5.75
CA GLY A 40 0.16 -11.20 6.57
C GLY A 40 0.87 -12.37 5.89
N LYS A 41 1.39 -13.30 6.71
CA LYS A 41 2.28 -14.38 6.24
C LYS A 41 1.64 -15.23 5.13
N ARG A 42 0.39 -15.68 5.30
CA ARG A 42 -0.31 -16.53 4.29
C ARG A 42 -0.38 -15.85 2.92
N LEU A 43 -0.75 -14.56 2.89
CA LEU A 43 -0.85 -13.81 1.64
C LEU A 43 0.54 -13.53 1.04
N ARG A 44 1.55 -13.24 1.86
CA ARG A 44 2.93 -13.08 1.40
C ARG A 44 3.47 -14.36 0.76
N ASP A 45 3.28 -15.49 1.43
CA ASP A 45 3.74 -16.80 0.92
C ASP A 45 3.07 -17.12 -0.43
N LEU A 46 1.76 -16.85 -0.54
CA LEU A 46 1.02 -17.04 -1.79
C LEU A 46 1.54 -16.13 -2.90
N ILE A 47 1.73 -14.84 -2.63
CA ILE A 47 2.27 -13.88 -3.60
C ILE A 47 3.68 -14.28 -4.03
N THR A 48 4.53 -14.69 -3.09
CA THR A 48 5.89 -15.14 -3.39
C THR A 48 5.90 -16.41 -4.24
N LYS A 49 4.96 -17.33 -4.00
CA LYS A 49 4.83 -18.57 -4.78
C LYS A 49 4.35 -18.33 -6.22
N LEU A 50 3.44 -17.37 -6.41
CA LEU A 50 2.84 -17.08 -7.72
C LEU A 50 3.59 -16.03 -8.53
N GLY A 51 4.41 -15.22 -7.88
CA GLY A 51 5.09 -14.08 -8.47
C GLY A 51 6.51 -14.39 -8.93
N THR A 52 7.09 -13.39 -9.56
CA THR A 52 8.48 -13.40 -10.03
C THR A 52 9.29 -12.36 -9.28
N VAL A 53 10.47 -12.74 -8.83
CA VAL A 53 11.41 -11.83 -8.15
C VAL A 53 12.04 -10.88 -9.16
N ARG A 54 12.13 -9.60 -8.81
CA ARG A 54 12.82 -8.57 -9.58
C ARG A 54 13.70 -7.72 -8.65
N GLU A 55 14.94 -7.51 -9.08
CA GLU A 55 15.84 -6.52 -8.49
C GLU A 55 15.54 -5.13 -9.08
N LEU A 56 15.64 -4.11 -8.24
CA LEU A 56 15.48 -2.71 -8.62
C LEU A 56 16.69 -1.93 -8.11
N GLU A 57 17.29 -1.16 -8.97
CA GLU A 57 18.31 -0.20 -8.58
C GLU A 57 17.68 1.04 -7.93
N ARG A 58 18.47 1.77 -7.13
CA ARG A 58 18.01 3.01 -6.52
C ARG A 58 17.47 3.99 -7.58
N GLN A 59 16.31 4.58 -7.32
CA GLN A 59 15.54 5.47 -8.21
C GLN A 59 14.95 4.80 -9.47
N GLU A 60 15.11 3.51 -9.63
CA GLU A 60 14.45 2.80 -10.71
C GLU A 60 12.92 2.87 -10.56
N ILE A 61 12.25 3.23 -11.66
CA ILE A 61 10.80 3.33 -11.71
C ILE A 61 10.21 1.95 -11.94
N LEU A 62 9.36 1.53 -11.00
CA LEU A 62 8.60 0.29 -11.08
C LEU A 62 7.34 0.49 -11.95
N TYR A 63 6.56 1.54 -11.65
CA TYR A 63 5.39 1.96 -12.44
C TYR A 63 5.29 3.47 -12.49
N PRO A 64 5.28 4.08 -13.67
CA PRO A 64 5.03 5.51 -13.81
C PRO A 64 3.56 5.86 -13.54
N GLN A 65 3.32 7.09 -13.13
CA GLN A 65 1.97 7.64 -12.98
C GLN A 65 1.16 7.48 -14.27
N GLY A 66 -0.12 7.15 -14.14
CA GLY A 66 -1.04 6.96 -15.25
C GLY A 66 -0.96 5.58 -15.93
N LYS A 67 0.05 4.76 -15.63
CA LYS A 67 0.13 3.41 -16.17
C LYS A 67 -0.88 2.49 -15.49
N LYS A 68 -1.55 1.63 -16.25
CA LYS A 68 -2.36 0.54 -15.69
C LYS A 68 -1.45 -0.42 -14.92
N VAL A 69 -1.84 -0.72 -13.70
CA VAL A 69 -1.13 -1.67 -12.84
C VAL A 69 -1.91 -2.98 -12.84
N SER A 70 -1.37 -4.00 -13.49
CA SER A 70 -1.96 -5.35 -13.59
C SER A 70 -1.44 -6.32 -12.54
N ASP A 71 -0.51 -5.87 -11.70
CA ASP A 71 0.20 -6.72 -10.76
C ASP A 71 0.02 -6.22 -9.32
N ILE A 72 0.18 -7.12 -8.38
CA ILE A 72 0.51 -6.79 -7.00
C ILE A 72 2.02 -6.94 -6.84
N VAL A 73 2.64 -5.97 -6.20
CA VAL A 73 4.08 -5.99 -5.94
C VAL A 73 4.35 -5.93 -4.45
N LEU A 74 5.08 -6.93 -3.96
CA LEU A 74 5.47 -7.08 -2.57
C LEU A 74 6.97 -6.75 -2.42
N VAL A 75 7.33 -5.94 -1.45
CA VAL A 75 8.74 -5.67 -1.11
C VAL A 75 9.30 -6.85 -0.30
N GLN A 76 10.41 -7.42 -0.75
CA GLN A 76 11.18 -8.42 0.01
C GLN A 76 12.38 -7.81 0.71
N GLN A 77 13.09 -6.90 0.04
CA GLN A 77 14.25 -6.20 0.58
C GLN A 77 14.27 -4.75 0.09
N GLY A 78 14.93 -3.87 0.85
CA GLY A 78 15.03 -2.46 0.52
C GLY A 78 13.76 -1.67 0.79
N VAL A 79 13.67 -0.49 0.21
CA VAL A 79 12.57 0.47 0.41
C VAL A 79 12.09 0.99 -0.93
N THR A 80 10.78 0.98 -1.14
CA THR A 80 10.12 1.61 -2.28
C THR A 80 9.25 2.76 -1.81
N ALA A 81 8.92 3.68 -2.70
CA ALA A 81 8.02 4.78 -2.43
C ALA A 81 7.07 5.02 -3.59
N ARG A 82 5.97 5.68 -3.28
CA ARG A 82 5.08 6.28 -4.26
C ARG A 82 5.13 7.80 -4.10
N ASN A 83 5.37 8.50 -5.19
CA ASN A 83 5.15 9.93 -5.26
C ASN A 83 3.97 10.25 -6.17
N PHE A 84 3.39 11.40 -5.98
CA PHE A 84 2.47 12.02 -6.92
C PHE A 84 2.77 13.52 -6.97
N GLY A 85 2.37 14.15 -8.05
CA GLY A 85 2.57 15.57 -8.25
C GLY A 85 2.25 15.96 -9.68
N ASN A 86 2.25 17.23 -9.93
CA ASN A 86 2.13 17.81 -11.26
C ASN A 86 3.31 18.76 -11.51
N ALA A 87 3.41 19.30 -12.72
CA ALA A 87 4.48 20.20 -13.11
C ALA A 87 4.58 21.45 -12.21
N VAL A 88 3.48 21.85 -11.56
CA VAL A 88 3.41 23.06 -10.72
C VAL A 88 3.84 22.77 -9.28
N SER A 89 3.34 21.65 -8.70
CA SER A 89 3.55 21.34 -7.26
C SER A 89 4.80 20.51 -6.99
N GLY A 90 5.45 20.01 -8.05
CA GLY A 90 6.55 19.05 -7.91
C GLY A 90 6.13 17.69 -7.34
N PRO A 91 7.05 16.72 -7.25
CA PRO A 91 6.78 15.41 -6.70
C PRO A 91 6.63 15.47 -5.18
N LYS A 92 5.61 14.78 -4.66
CA LYS A 92 5.37 14.64 -3.21
C LYS A 92 5.26 13.17 -2.87
N ALA A 93 6.01 12.73 -1.85
CA ALA A 93 5.89 11.37 -1.35
C ALA A 93 4.51 11.15 -0.74
N ALA A 94 3.85 10.06 -1.11
CA ALA A 94 2.53 9.69 -0.65
C ALA A 94 2.52 8.41 0.17
N ALA A 95 3.44 7.49 -0.08
CA ALA A 95 3.58 6.26 0.67
C ALA A 95 5.01 5.75 0.59
N ILE A 96 5.42 5.06 1.63
CA ILE A 96 6.69 4.33 1.74
C ILE A 96 6.34 2.87 2.01
N SER A 97 7.06 1.95 1.37
CA SER A 97 6.87 0.52 1.57
C SER A 97 8.21 -0.14 1.87
N THR A 98 8.23 -0.90 2.95
CA THR A 98 9.38 -1.65 3.46
C THR A 98 9.15 -3.15 3.30
N PRO A 99 10.10 -4.04 3.63
CA PRO A 99 9.90 -5.48 3.53
C PRO A 99 8.60 -5.96 4.20
N GLY A 100 7.88 -6.80 3.48
CA GLY A 100 6.56 -7.29 3.91
C GLY A 100 5.38 -6.39 3.59
N HIS A 101 5.58 -5.25 2.93
CA HIS A 101 4.52 -4.33 2.50
C HIS A 101 4.31 -4.39 0.98
N PHE A 102 3.13 -3.99 0.53
CA PHE A 102 2.91 -3.79 -0.90
C PHE A 102 3.67 -2.56 -1.41
N ALA A 103 4.49 -2.75 -2.44
CA ALA A 103 5.11 -1.64 -3.17
C ALA A 103 4.07 -0.93 -4.05
N CYS A 104 3.23 -1.69 -4.75
CA CYS A 104 2.14 -1.16 -5.58
C CYS A 104 1.09 -2.23 -5.89
N GLY A 105 0.04 -1.82 -6.59
CA GLY A 105 -1.05 -2.69 -7.04
C GLY A 105 -2.19 -2.82 -6.04
N ASN A 106 -1.94 -2.63 -4.76
CA ASN A 106 -2.95 -2.75 -3.71
C ASN A 106 -4.16 -1.84 -3.93
N LEU A 107 -3.96 -0.56 -4.28
CA LEU A 107 -5.05 0.40 -4.51
C LEU A 107 -5.83 0.16 -5.81
N ASN A 108 -5.26 -0.60 -6.74
CA ASN A 108 -5.84 -0.89 -8.06
C ASN A 108 -6.25 -2.35 -8.23
N PHE A 109 -6.24 -3.12 -7.12
CA PHE A 109 -6.41 -4.57 -7.15
C PHE A 109 -7.66 -5.03 -7.90
N LEU A 110 -8.81 -4.50 -7.54
CA LEU A 110 -10.09 -4.87 -8.16
C LEU A 110 -10.45 -3.99 -9.35
N THR A 111 -10.14 -2.70 -9.29
CA THR A 111 -10.64 -1.70 -10.23
C THR A 111 -9.83 -1.59 -11.52
N ARG A 112 -8.60 -2.09 -11.54
CA ARG A 112 -7.64 -1.99 -12.66
C ARG A 112 -7.44 -0.55 -13.18
N ARG A 113 -7.65 0.45 -12.31
CA ARG A 113 -7.48 1.87 -12.66
C ARG A 113 -5.99 2.19 -12.86
N PRO A 114 -5.68 3.23 -13.64
CA PRO A 114 -4.32 3.73 -13.75
C PRO A 114 -3.75 4.15 -12.39
N SER A 115 -2.44 4.05 -12.25
CA SER A 115 -1.73 4.51 -11.06
C SER A 115 -1.89 6.03 -10.89
N LEU A 116 -2.23 6.46 -9.66
CA LEU A 116 -2.31 7.87 -9.31
C LEU A 116 -0.93 8.50 -9.05
N GLY A 117 0.12 7.70 -8.94
CA GLY A 117 1.48 8.18 -8.68
C GLY A 117 2.53 7.28 -9.34
N THR A 118 3.77 7.75 -9.30
CA THR A 118 4.92 6.98 -9.73
C THR A 118 5.47 6.15 -8.56
N TYR A 119 5.61 4.86 -8.76
CA TYR A 119 6.25 3.93 -7.82
C TYR A 119 7.71 3.71 -8.23
N PHE A 120 8.62 3.81 -7.29
CA PHE A 120 10.06 3.71 -7.53
C PHE A 120 10.81 3.18 -6.31
N ALA A 121 12.02 2.73 -6.52
CA ALA A 121 12.90 2.25 -5.47
C ALA A 121 13.65 3.42 -4.81
N LEU A 122 13.49 3.60 -3.49
CA LEU A 122 14.29 4.59 -2.72
C LEU A 122 15.71 4.12 -2.46
N THR A 123 15.87 2.82 -2.26
CA THR A 123 17.16 2.14 -2.11
C THR A 123 17.25 1.05 -3.17
N LYS A 124 18.38 0.36 -3.29
CA LYS A 124 18.40 -0.93 -3.95
C LYS A 124 17.36 -1.82 -3.28
N ALA A 125 16.50 -2.48 -4.06
CA ALA A 125 15.36 -3.22 -3.55
C ALA A 125 15.16 -4.52 -4.30
N GLN A 126 14.58 -5.51 -3.63
CA GLN A 126 14.09 -6.74 -4.22
C GLN A 126 12.58 -6.81 -4.00
N VAL A 127 11.85 -7.06 -5.07
CA VAL A 127 10.38 -7.13 -5.05
C VAL A 127 9.88 -8.41 -5.70
N VAL A 128 8.70 -8.86 -5.28
CA VAL A 128 7.95 -9.92 -5.98
C VAL A 128 6.82 -9.29 -6.76
N ILE A 129 6.80 -9.49 -8.06
CA ILE A 129 5.74 -9.04 -8.96
C ILE A 129 4.79 -10.21 -9.20
N CYS A 130 3.57 -10.12 -8.73
CA CYS A 130 2.56 -11.15 -8.87
C CYS A 130 1.40 -10.65 -9.74
N PRO A 131 1.18 -11.25 -10.92
CA PRO A 131 0.03 -10.91 -11.75
C PRO A 131 -1.29 -11.15 -11.01
N LYS A 132 -2.17 -10.16 -11.04
CA LYS A 132 -3.49 -10.26 -10.38
C LYS A 132 -4.32 -11.41 -10.92
N ASP A 133 -4.18 -11.69 -12.20
CA ASP A 133 -4.92 -12.76 -12.86
C ASP A 133 -4.47 -14.17 -12.41
N LEU A 134 -3.28 -14.29 -11.82
CA LEU A 134 -2.84 -15.51 -11.13
C LEU A 134 -3.31 -15.54 -9.66
N LEU A 135 -3.33 -14.39 -9.00
CA LEU A 135 -3.64 -14.31 -7.59
C LEU A 135 -5.16 -14.41 -7.31
N LEU A 136 -5.98 -13.72 -8.09
CA LEU A 136 -7.44 -13.65 -7.87
C LEU A 136 -8.15 -15.01 -7.89
N PRO A 137 -7.89 -15.93 -8.84
CA PRO A 137 -8.51 -17.23 -8.83
C PRO A 137 -8.19 -18.04 -7.56
N VAL A 138 -6.94 -17.96 -7.08
CA VAL A 138 -6.53 -18.66 -5.87
C VAL A 138 -7.18 -18.06 -4.63
N LEU A 139 -7.24 -16.72 -4.53
CA LEU A 139 -7.95 -16.05 -3.43
C LEU A 139 -9.44 -16.38 -3.40
N SER A 140 -10.08 -16.55 -4.56
CA SER A 140 -11.51 -16.87 -4.64
C SER A 140 -11.85 -18.26 -4.07
N THR A 141 -10.88 -19.15 -3.96
CA THR A 141 -11.06 -20.48 -3.35
C THR A 141 -10.82 -20.49 -1.84
N ASP A 142 -10.36 -19.37 -1.26
CA ASP A 142 -10.11 -19.21 0.17
C ASP A 142 -10.83 -17.94 0.69
N PRO A 143 -12.10 -18.07 1.13
CA PRO A 143 -12.89 -16.92 1.57
C PRO A 143 -12.28 -16.14 2.74
N GLU A 144 -11.55 -16.79 3.64
CA GLU A 144 -10.91 -16.12 4.78
C GLU A 144 -9.74 -15.26 4.31
N LEU A 145 -8.88 -15.81 3.45
CA LEU A 145 -7.75 -15.09 2.89
C LEU A 145 -8.23 -13.96 1.97
N PHE A 146 -9.29 -14.17 1.21
CA PHE A 146 -9.92 -13.14 0.39
C PHE A 146 -10.45 -11.99 1.26
N ALA A 147 -11.23 -12.30 2.31
CA ALA A 147 -11.74 -11.29 3.25
C ALA A 147 -10.61 -10.52 3.95
N TYR A 148 -9.55 -11.21 4.36
CA TYR A 148 -8.34 -10.57 4.89
C TYR A 148 -7.72 -9.61 3.87
N THR A 149 -7.59 -10.04 2.62
CA THR A 149 -7.04 -9.21 1.53
C THR A 149 -7.85 -7.94 1.33
N ILE A 150 -9.19 -8.03 1.33
CA ILE A 150 -10.07 -6.85 1.20
C ILE A 150 -9.85 -5.87 2.35
N ARG A 151 -9.79 -6.34 3.61
CA ARG A 151 -9.51 -5.46 4.77
C ARG A 151 -8.15 -4.78 4.66
N LEU A 152 -7.13 -5.48 4.17
CA LEU A 152 -5.80 -4.92 3.95
C LEU A 152 -5.81 -3.81 2.89
N LEU A 153 -6.57 -4.01 1.80
CA LEU A 153 -6.74 -3.01 0.74
C LEU A 153 -7.50 -1.77 1.25
N GLU A 154 -8.54 -1.98 2.04
CA GLU A 154 -9.30 -0.89 2.67
C GLU A 154 -8.40 -0.07 3.60
N SER A 155 -7.62 -0.70 4.46
CA SER A 155 -6.67 -0.02 5.34
C SER A 155 -5.61 0.76 4.57
N SER A 156 -5.11 0.22 3.47
CA SER A 156 -4.19 0.95 2.58
C SER A 156 -4.84 2.20 1.99
N SER A 157 -6.11 2.10 1.59
CA SER A 157 -6.89 3.25 1.09
C SER A 157 -7.13 4.31 2.16
N LEU A 158 -7.40 3.90 3.40
CA LEU A 158 -7.55 4.81 4.53
C LEU A 158 -6.23 5.52 4.85
N SER A 159 -5.09 4.81 4.84
CA SER A 159 -3.76 5.42 5.02
C SER A 159 -3.52 6.53 4.00
N ASP A 160 -3.84 6.30 2.75
CA ASP A 160 -3.73 7.31 1.69
C ASP A 160 -4.60 8.54 1.97
N ARG A 161 -5.87 8.32 2.36
CA ARG A 161 -6.80 9.44 2.67
C ARG A 161 -6.28 10.29 3.83
N VAL A 162 -5.71 9.67 4.86
CA VAL A 162 -5.11 10.39 5.99
C VAL A 162 -3.92 11.22 5.53
N VAL A 163 -3.03 10.66 4.71
CA VAL A 163 -1.90 11.40 4.13
C VAL A 163 -2.36 12.59 3.31
N PHE A 164 -3.36 12.41 2.44
CA PHE A 164 -3.91 13.51 1.64
C PHE A 164 -4.53 14.61 2.51
N ALA A 165 -5.28 14.24 3.56
CA ALA A 165 -5.83 15.19 4.51
C ALA A 165 -4.72 15.97 5.20
N GLN A 166 -3.71 15.31 5.76
CA GLN A 166 -2.58 15.97 6.42
C GLN A 166 -1.84 16.93 5.47
N MET A 167 -1.60 16.53 4.22
CA MET A 167 -0.95 17.40 3.24
C MET A 167 -1.80 18.60 2.84
N SER A 168 -3.13 18.48 2.88
CA SER A 168 -4.04 19.59 2.60
C SER A 168 -4.06 20.60 3.74
N PHE A 169 -3.96 20.15 5.00
CA PHE A 169 -3.94 21.02 6.18
C PHE A 169 -2.56 21.62 6.47
N ALA A 170 -1.47 20.97 6.07
CA ALA A 170 -0.11 21.47 6.25
C ALA A 170 0.21 22.70 5.36
N ARG A 171 -0.69 23.07 4.45
CA ARG A 171 -0.66 24.34 3.72
C ARG A 171 -1.51 25.35 4.48
N GLY A 172 -1.08 25.72 5.68
CA GLY A 172 -1.56 26.92 6.34
C GLY A 172 -1.19 28.18 5.54
N PRO A 173 -1.85 29.32 5.85
CA PRO A 173 -1.68 30.56 5.13
C PRO A 173 -0.24 31.04 5.13
#